data_f873cc7a9cc713fc10c081624a9568c3
#
_entry.id   f873cc7a9cc713fc10c081624a9568c3
#
_cell.length_a   1.000
_cell.length_b   1.000
_cell.length_c   1.000
_cell.angle_alpha   90.00
_cell.angle_beta   90.00
_cell.angle_gamma   90.00
#
_symmetry.space_group_name_H-M   'P 1'
#
loop_
_entity.id
_entity.type
_entity.pdbx_description
1 polymer ?
#
loop_
_entity_poly.entity_id
_entity_poly.type
_entity_poly.pdbx_seq_one_letter_code
_entity_poly.pdbx_strand_id
1 'polypeptide(L)'
;EQYLDSLGRTKAIRKYNYENILITKIGYTYTYNSLGSSTTTYGKNAYSIRANIETSGNLLYGLTSLYNGKQNSDGQYTFCGIAYAQYVKGDLDFTKSIRIDKNNSIALHANIGIAYPYGNTNILPFEKRYFSGGANSVRGWSIRSLGPGSYNGIDKGINFINQSGDIKLALNLEYRAYLFWKINGAFFIDAGNIWTIRKYKDQSGGEFKLDKFYKQIA
;
A
#
# COMPACT_ATOMS: atom_id res chain seq x y z
N GLU A 1 -1.81 -15.94 24.44
CA GLU A 1 -0.35 -15.95 24.20
C GLU A 1 0.13 -17.28 23.62
N GLN A 2 -0.09 -18.45 24.28
CA GLN A 2 0.34 -19.77 23.77
C GLN A 2 -0.16 -20.08 22.35
N TYR A 3 -1.38 -19.68 21.99
CA TYR A 3 -1.93 -19.85 20.62
C TYR A 3 -1.20 -18.96 19.60
N LEU A 4 -0.89 -17.71 19.95
CA LEU A 4 -0.14 -16.79 19.10
C LEU A 4 1.30 -17.25 18.90
N ASP A 5 1.93 -17.82 19.91
CA ASP A 5 3.28 -18.39 19.81
C ASP A 5 3.33 -19.64 18.92
N SER A 6 2.29 -20.48 18.97
CA SER A 6 2.17 -21.62 18.06
C SER A 6 1.98 -21.17 16.60
N LEU A 7 1.22 -20.10 16.37
CA LEU A 7 1.06 -19.48 15.05
C LEU A 7 2.35 -18.85 14.53
N GLY A 8 3.15 -18.23 15.41
CA GLY A 8 4.40 -17.57 15.05
C GLY A 8 5.48 -18.53 14.54
N ARG A 9 5.50 -19.76 15.03
CA ARG A 9 6.41 -20.81 14.55
C ARG A 9 6.12 -21.25 13.13
N THR A 10 4.87 -21.15 12.70
CA THR A 10 4.40 -21.61 11.39
C THR A 10 4.07 -20.46 10.43
N LYS A 11 3.65 -19.30 10.92
CA LYS A 11 3.12 -18.18 10.12
C LYS A 11 3.41 -16.83 10.76
N ALA A 12 4.65 -16.35 10.63
CA ALA A 12 5.14 -15.11 11.26
C ALA A 12 4.24 -13.89 10.97
N ILE A 13 3.74 -13.74 9.74
CA ILE A 13 2.84 -12.63 9.35
C ILE A 13 1.53 -12.70 10.12
N ARG A 14 0.97 -13.88 10.34
CA ARG A 14 -0.29 -14.03 11.08
C ARG A 14 -0.13 -13.70 12.57
N LYS A 15 0.95 -14.16 13.21
CA LYS A 15 1.24 -13.77 14.58
C LYS A 15 1.26 -12.26 14.71
N TYR A 16 2.03 -11.60 13.88
CA TYR A 16 2.25 -10.15 13.92
C TYR A 16 0.97 -9.32 13.70
N ASN A 17 0.02 -9.82 12.92
CA ASN A 17 -1.25 -9.15 12.67
C ASN A 17 -2.24 -9.16 13.85
N TYR A 18 -2.05 -10.05 14.80
CA TYR A 18 -2.89 -10.18 16.00
C TYR A 18 -2.20 -9.71 17.28
N GLU A 19 -0.95 -9.27 17.21
CA GLU A 19 -0.25 -8.67 18.35
C GLU A 19 -0.68 -7.22 18.56
N ASN A 20 -0.75 -6.81 19.83
CA ASN A 20 -0.96 -5.41 20.16
C ASN A 20 0.31 -4.62 19.82
N ILE A 21 0.20 -3.69 18.89
CA ILE A 21 1.30 -2.84 18.45
C ILE A 21 0.89 -1.37 18.57
N LEU A 22 1.75 -0.59 19.21
CA LEU A 22 1.59 0.86 19.31
C LEU A 22 2.17 1.51 18.04
N ILE A 23 1.37 2.35 17.38
CA ILE A 23 1.79 3.12 16.20
C ILE A 23 1.74 4.60 16.54
N THR A 24 2.91 5.20 16.76
CA THR A 24 3.08 6.65 16.94
C THR A 24 3.74 7.22 15.69
N LYS A 25 2.96 7.90 14.87
CA LYS A 25 3.44 8.40 13.58
C LYS A 25 3.49 9.91 13.50
N ILE A 26 4.46 10.40 12.73
CA ILE A 26 4.54 11.76 12.23
C ILE A 26 4.52 11.65 10.71
N GLY A 27 3.72 12.48 10.06
CA GLY A 27 3.62 12.48 8.61
C GLY A 27 3.44 13.87 8.04
N TYR A 28 3.85 14.02 6.79
CA TYR A 28 3.65 15.22 5.99
C TYR A 28 3.01 14.83 4.66
N THR A 29 1.97 15.56 4.27
CA THR A 29 1.28 15.37 2.99
C THR A 29 1.35 16.67 2.20
N TYR A 30 1.93 16.59 1.01
CA TYR A 30 1.89 17.66 0.01
C TYR A 30 0.82 17.34 -1.02
N THR A 31 -0.05 18.30 -1.31
CA THR A 31 -1.06 18.16 -2.36
C THR A 31 -1.02 19.38 -3.26
N TYR A 32 -0.86 19.12 -4.55
CA TYR A 32 -0.93 20.13 -5.60
C TYR A 32 -2.04 19.79 -6.60
N ASN A 33 -2.83 20.79 -6.97
CA ASN A 33 -3.86 20.67 -8.01
C ASN A 33 -3.73 21.83 -8.99
N SER A 34 -3.54 21.53 -10.26
CA SER A 34 -3.33 22.54 -11.31
C SER A 34 -4.55 23.43 -11.56
N LEU A 35 -5.75 23.01 -11.14
CA LEU A 35 -6.98 23.83 -11.25
C LEU A 35 -7.20 24.74 -10.03
N GLY A 36 -6.36 24.65 -9.00
CA GLY A 36 -6.55 25.37 -7.75
C GLY A 36 -7.89 25.07 -7.10
N SER A 37 -8.52 26.09 -6.53
CA SER A 37 -9.85 25.99 -5.89
C SER A 37 -11.03 26.04 -6.89
N SER A 38 -10.77 26.01 -8.20
CA SER A 38 -11.84 26.09 -9.19
C SER A 38 -12.64 24.79 -9.23
N THR A 39 -13.90 24.87 -8.92
CA THR A 39 -14.86 23.74 -8.96
C THR A 39 -15.25 23.32 -10.37
N THR A 40 -14.92 24.12 -11.38
CA THR A 40 -15.23 23.84 -12.79
C THR A 40 -14.11 23.05 -13.47
N THR A 41 -14.09 21.76 -13.24
CA THR A 41 -13.20 20.80 -13.94
C THR A 41 -13.62 20.60 -15.40
N TYR A 42 -14.78 21.09 -15.79
CA TYR A 42 -15.34 20.91 -17.11
C TYR A 42 -14.55 21.74 -18.14
N GLY A 43 -13.73 21.04 -18.91
CA GLY A 43 -13.17 21.61 -20.12
C GLY A 43 -11.71 22.02 -20.11
N LYS A 44 -10.95 21.73 -19.06
CA LYS A 44 -9.52 22.05 -19.01
C LYS A 44 -8.68 20.80 -18.74
N ASN A 45 -7.46 20.78 -19.29
CA ASN A 45 -6.47 19.80 -18.87
C ASN A 45 -6.12 20.05 -17.40
N ALA A 46 -6.16 19.03 -16.60
CA ALA A 46 -5.91 19.13 -15.17
C ALA A 46 -4.95 18.02 -14.72
N TYR A 47 -4.13 18.33 -13.74
CA TYR A 47 -3.36 17.31 -13.05
C TYR A 47 -3.31 17.59 -11.55
N SER A 48 -3.19 16.53 -10.78
CA SER A 48 -2.97 16.62 -9.35
C SER A 48 -1.85 15.67 -8.93
N ILE A 49 -1.10 16.10 -7.94
CA ILE A 49 -0.02 15.33 -7.30
C ILE A 49 -0.29 15.34 -5.81
N ARG A 50 -0.31 14.16 -5.22
CA ARG A 50 -0.31 13.99 -3.76
C ARG A 50 0.91 13.17 -3.39
N ALA A 51 1.80 13.74 -2.59
CA ALA A 51 2.93 13.04 -2.01
C ALA A 51 2.75 12.99 -0.50
N ASN A 52 2.85 11.81 0.07
CA ASN A 52 2.76 11.59 1.50
C ASN A 52 4.02 10.87 1.98
N ILE A 53 4.58 11.34 3.07
CA ILE A 53 5.64 10.65 3.79
C ILE A 53 5.25 10.55 5.26
N GLU A 54 5.38 9.36 5.83
CA GLU A 54 5.18 9.15 7.26
C GLU A 54 6.29 8.30 7.87
N THR A 55 6.61 8.59 9.10
CA THR A 55 7.54 7.78 9.91
C THR A 55 6.91 7.50 11.27
N SER A 56 7.19 6.34 11.81
CA SER A 56 6.64 5.88 13.08
C SER A 56 7.73 5.34 13.99
N GLY A 57 7.51 5.48 15.30
CA GLY A 57 8.30 4.85 16.35
C GLY A 57 9.65 5.50 16.67
N ASN A 58 10.13 6.48 15.90
CA ASN A 58 11.46 7.07 16.10
C ASN A 58 11.60 7.81 17.42
N LEU A 59 10.57 8.56 17.84
CA LEU A 59 10.57 9.24 19.13
C LEU A 59 10.60 8.25 20.28
N LEU A 60 9.78 7.18 20.20
CA LEU A 60 9.75 6.14 21.22
C LEU A 60 11.07 5.38 21.28
N TYR A 61 11.68 5.09 20.11
CA TYR A 61 12.97 4.45 20.05
C TYR A 61 14.07 5.31 20.71
N GLY A 62 14.10 6.61 20.45
CA GLY A 62 15.00 7.54 21.11
C GLY A 62 14.82 7.54 22.64
N LEU A 63 13.58 7.61 23.13
CA LEU A 63 13.26 7.58 24.55
C LEU A 63 13.65 6.23 25.19
N THR A 64 13.24 5.12 24.60
CA THR A 64 13.52 3.78 25.16
C THR A 64 15.02 3.45 25.14
N SER A 65 15.75 3.92 24.14
CA SER A 65 17.21 3.78 24.07
C SER A 65 17.93 4.57 25.17
N LEU A 66 17.45 5.78 25.50
CA LEU A 66 18.04 6.62 26.56
C LEU A 66 17.77 6.08 27.96
N TYR A 67 16.62 5.45 28.20
CA TYR A 67 16.18 4.97 29.52
C TYR A 67 16.31 3.45 29.71
N ASN A 68 17.15 2.76 28.94
CA ASN A 68 17.30 1.30 28.99
C ASN A 68 15.93 0.57 28.94
N GLY A 69 15.14 0.87 27.91
CA GLY A 69 13.79 0.34 27.76
C GLY A 69 13.71 -1.18 27.84
N LYS A 70 12.64 -1.69 28.41
CA LYS A 70 12.38 -3.13 28.48
C LYS A 70 12.11 -3.70 27.09
N GLN A 71 12.66 -4.88 26.82
CA GLN A 71 12.37 -5.66 25.62
C GLN A 71 11.39 -6.80 25.94
N ASN A 72 10.57 -7.17 24.95
CA ASN A 72 9.73 -8.36 25.03
C ASN A 72 10.54 -9.63 24.66
N SER A 73 9.86 -10.79 24.65
CA SER A 73 10.45 -12.10 24.29
C SER A 73 11.02 -12.13 22.85
N ASP A 74 10.51 -11.27 21.96
CA ASP A 74 10.93 -11.18 20.58
C ASP A 74 12.06 -10.14 20.37
N GLY A 75 12.62 -9.58 21.45
CA GLY A 75 13.71 -8.59 21.42
C GLY A 75 13.29 -7.18 21.01
N GLN A 76 11.99 -6.90 20.98
CA GLN A 76 11.46 -5.59 20.62
C GLN A 76 11.34 -4.71 21.87
N TYR A 77 11.73 -3.45 21.79
CA TYR A 77 11.48 -2.47 22.83
C TYR A 77 10.00 -2.22 23.00
N THR A 78 9.58 -2.08 24.26
CA THR A 78 8.19 -1.82 24.62
C THR A 78 8.05 -0.47 25.31
N PHE A 79 6.92 0.18 25.07
CA PHE A 79 6.48 1.35 25.81
C PHE A 79 5.17 1.00 26.54
N CYS A 80 5.15 1.19 27.85
CA CYS A 80 4.05 0.74 28.72
C CYS A 80 3.66 -0.74 28.52
N GLY A 81 4.66 -1.60 28.26
CA GLY A 81 4.43 -3.04 28.04
C GLY A 81 3.93 -3.43 26.64
N ILE A 82 3.75 -2.47 25.72
CA ILE A 82 3.29 -2.72 24.35
C ILE A 82 4.46 -2.43 23.39
N ALA A 83 4.75 -3.37 22.46
CA ALA A 83 5.71 -3.17 21.41
C ALA A 83 5.25 -2.05 20.46
N TYR A 84 6.18 -1.23 19.96
CA TYR A 84 5.84 -0.17 19.02
C TYR A 84 6.44 -0.41 17.64
N ALA A 85 5.68 0.00 16.62
CA ALA A 85 6.10 -0.11 15.23
C ALA A 85 7.08 0.99 14.85
N GLN A 86 8.19 0.61 14.19
CA GLN A 86 9.16 1.53 13.65
C GLN A 86 9.28 1.31 12.13
N TYR A 87 8.83 2.31 11.34
CA TYR A 87 8.84 2.24 9.88
C TYR A 87 8.90 3.64 9.26
N VAL A 88 9.26 3.67 7.99
CA VAL A 88 9.07 4.80 7.09
C VAL A 88 8.15 4.37 5.94
N LYS A 89 7.24 5.24 5.54
CA LYS A 89 6.30 5.00 4.44
C LYS A 89 6.20 6.23 3.57
N GLY A 90 6.25 6.04 2.25
CA GLY A 90 6.08 7.06 1.25
C GLY A 90 5.04 6.65 0.21
N ASP A 91 4.14 7.56 -0.14
CA ASP A 91 3.12 7.37 -1.15
C ASP A 91 3.17 8.52 -2.15
N LEU A 92 3.09 8.22 -3.43
CA LEU A 92 2.94 9.18 -4.51
C LEU A 92 1.70 8.82 -5.33
N ASP A 93 0.79 9.76 -5.41
CA ASP A 93 -0.44 9.65 -6.20
C ASP A 93 -0.45 10.76 -7.25
N PHE A 94 -0.52 10.38 -8.52
CA PHE A 94 -0.54 11.30 -9.64
C PHE A 94 -1.79 11.05 -10.48
N THR A 95 -2.56 12.09 -10.73
CA THR A 95 -3.73 12.03 -11.60
C THR A 95 -3.61 13.09 -12.68
N LYS A 96 -3.92 12.75 -13.93
CA LYS A 96 -3.97 13.69 -15.05
C LYS A 96 -5.23 13.46 -15.86
N SER A 97 -5.97 14.53 -16.12
CA SER A 97 -7.10 14.56 -17.04
C SER A 97 -6.73 15.38 -18.28
N ILE A 98 -6.85 14.77 -19.43
CA ILE A 98 -6.57 15.40 -20.73
C ILE A 98 -7.90 15.44 -21.49
N ARG A 99 -8.34 16.63 -21.84
CA ARG A 99 -9.50 16.80 -22.70
C ARG A 99 -9.06 16.76 -24.15
N ILE A 100 -9.63 15.86 -24.94
CA ILE A 100 -9.40 15.78 -26.38
C ILE A 100 -10.34 16.75 -27.09
N ASP A 101 -11.63 16.69 -26.80
CA ASP A 101 -12.65 17.55 -27.35
C ASP A 101 -13.83 17.74 -26.36
N LYS A 102 -14.99 18.25 -26.85
CA LYS A 102 -16.17 18.49 -26.01
C LYS A 102 -16.77 17.19 -25.42
N ASN A 103 -16.56 16.08 -26.10
CA ASN A 103 -17.20 14.82 -25.83
C ASN A 103 -16.23 13.75 -25.32
N ASN A 104 -14.93 13.96 -25.47
CA ASN A 104 -13.90 12.95 -25.24
C ASN A 104 -12.81 13.44 -24.29
N SER A 105 -12.39 12.58 -23.37
CA SER A 105 -11.29 12.83 -22.45
C SER A 105 -10.51 11.57 -22.11
N ILE A 106 -9.25 11.73 -21.74
CA ILE A 106 -8.39 10.68 -21.19
C ILE A 106 -8.09 11.01 -19.74
N ALA A 107 -8.24 10.04 -18.86
CA ALA A 107 -7.80 10.11 -17.48
C ALA A 107 -6.64 9.13 -17.25
N LEU A 108 -5.59 9.62 -16.64
CA LEU A 108 -4.42 8.85 -16.21
C LEU A 108 -4.35 8.91 -14.69
N HIS A 109 -4.09 7.79 -14.04
CA HIS A 109 -3.82 7.71 -12.62
C HIS A 109 -2.63 6.78 -12.39
N ALA A 110 -1.70 7.21 -11.56
CA ALA A 110 -0.55 6.43 -11.13
C ALA A 110 -0.41 6.55 -9.62
N ASN A 111 -0.38 5.43 -8.93
CA ASN A 111 -0.17 5.35 -7.49
C ASN A 111 1.04 4.44 -7.21
N ILE A 112 2.03 5.00 -6.52
CA ILE A 112 3.24 4.29 -6.10
C ILE A 112 3.36 4.44 -4.59
N GLY A 113 3.59 3.33 -3.89
CA GLY A 113 3.78 3.33 -2.46
C GLY A 113 4.91 2.41 -2.04
N ILE A 114 5.70 2.84 -1.07
CA ILE A 114 6.79 2.07 -0.48
C ILE A 114 6.74 2.25 1.03
N ALA A 115 6.79 1.16 1.78
CA ALA A 115 6.85 1.16 3.24
C ALA A 115 7.95 0.21 3.71
N TYR A 116 8.88 0.72 4.51
CA TYR A 116 10.03 -0.02 4.99
C TYR A 116 10.05 -0.11 6.52
N PRO A 117 9.85 -1.31 7.11
CA PRO A 117 10.02 -1.53 8.54
C PRO A 117 11.50 -1.64 8.89
N TYR A 118 11.91 -1.03 10.00
CA TYR A 118 13.28 -1.05 10.49
C TYR A 118 13.36 -0.98 12.03
N GLY A 119 14.55 -1.12 12.58
CA GLY A 119 14.80 -0.96 14.01
C GLY A 119 13.98 -1.95 14.84
N ASN A 120 13.00 -1.42 15.57
CA ASN A 120 12.16 -2.20 16.48
C ASN A 120 11.18 -3.15 15.78
N THR A 121 11.03 -3.05 14.44
CA THR A 121 10.03 -3.81 13.70
C THR A 121 10.62 -4.49 12.48
N ASN A 122 10.40 -5.78 12.34
CA ASN A 122 10.84 -6.56 11.16
C ASN A 122 9.74 -6.69 10.11
N ILE A 123 8.49 -6.55 10.49
CA ILE A 123 7.31 -6.74 9.67
C ILE A 123 6.44 -5.50 9.83
N LEU A 124 5.95 -4.93 8.73
CA LEU A 124 5.06 -3.77 8.76
C LEU A 124 3.71 -4.15 9.39
N PRO A 125 3.14 -3.33 10.31
CA PRO A 125 1.79 -3.53 10.81
C PRO A 125 0.77 -3.67 9.68
N PHE A 126 -0.22 -4.54 9.87
CA PHE A 126 -1.20 -4.86 8.83
C PHE A 126 -1.94 -3.63 8.29
N GLU A 127 -2.29 -2.68 9.15
CA GLU A 127 -2.97 -1.43 8.80
C GLU A 127 -2.11 -0.51 7.92
N LYS A 128 -0.80 -0.75 7.87
CA LYS A 128 0.17 0.06 7.11
C LYS A 128 0.62 -0.60 5.81
N ARG A 129 0.30 -1.88 5.65
CA ARG A 129 0.59 -2.61 4.42
C ARG A 129 -0.30 -2.19 3.28
N TYR A 130 0.23 -2.34 2.08
CA TYR A 130 -0.53 -2.14 0.86
C TYR A 130 -1.29 -3.39 0.46
N PHE A 131 -2.40 -3.18 -0.24
CA PHE A 131 -3.14 -4.21 -0.95
C PHE A 131 -3.52 -3.72 -2.35
N SER A 132 -3.83 -4.64 -3.25
CA SER A 132 -4.24 -4.35 -4.63
C SER A 132 -5.55 -5.05 -4.97
N GLY A 133 -6.18 -4.59 -6.06
CA GLY A 133 -7.52 -4.98 -6.50
C GLY A 133 -8.62 -4.01 -6.04
N GLY A 134 -9.77 -4.13 -6.66
CA GLY A 134 -10.94 -3.28 -6.44
C GLY A 134 -11.01 -2.06 -7.35
N ALA A 135 -12.14 -1.34 -7.26
CA ALA A 135 -12.53 -0.27 -8.17
C ALA A 135 -11.53 0.90 -8.29
N ASN A 136 -10.75 1.16 -7.26
CA ASN A 136 -9.79 2.27 -7.18
C ASN A 136 -8.32 1.83 -7.37
N SER A 137 -8.10 0.59 -7.82
CA SER A 137 -6.76 0.05 -8.05
C SER A 137 -6.74 -0.70 -9.39
N VAL A 138 -6.70 -2.02 -9.41
CA VAL A 138 -6.79 -2.86 -10.61
C VAL A 138 -8.19 -3.46 -10.66
N ARG A 139 -9.07 -2.90 -11.50
CA ARG A 139 -10.53 -3.16 -11.49
C ARG A 139 -10.92 -4.60 -11.86
N GLY A 140 -10.09 -5.31 -12.60
CA GLY A 140 -10.32 -6.73 -12.94
C GLY A 140 -10.16 -7.70 -11.76
N TRP A 141 -9.69 -7.24 -10.61
CA TRP A 141 -9.41 -8.05 -9.43
C TRP A 141 -10.28 -7.62 -8.25
N SER A 142 -10.74 -8.59 -7.47
CA SER A 142 -11.43 -8.29 -6.20
C SER A 142 -10.48 -7.61 -5.21
N ILE A 143 -11.02 -6.90 -4.23
CA ILE A 143 -10.20 -6.27 -3.18
C ILE A 143 -9.36 -7.32 -2.47
N ARG A 144 -8.05 -7.07 -2.35
CA ARG A 144 -7.07 -7.99 -1.73
C ARG A 144 -7.01 -9.36 -2.40
N SER A 145 -7.18 -9.44 -3.71
CA SER A 145 -7.04 -10.69 -4.46
C SER A 145 -5.80 -10.72 -5.36
N LEU A 146 -5.14 -9.59 -5.56
CA LEU A 146 -3.95 -9.48 -6.41
C LEU A 146 -2.68 -9.33 -5.56
N GLY A 147 -1.69 -10.19 -5.84
CA GLY A 147 -0.35 -10.17 -5.24
C GLY A 147 -0.28 -10.76 -3.82
N PRO A 148 0.85 -10.58 -3.13
CA PRO A 148 2.07 -9.90 -3.57
C PRO A 148 2.86 -10.67 -4.63
N GLY A 149 3.38 -9.97 -5.61
CA GLY A 149 4.17 -10.54 -6.70
C GLY A 149 3.46 -11.65 -7.43
N SER A 150 4.09 -12.85 -7.51
CA SER A 150 3.50 -14.07 -8.07
C SER A 150 2.86 -14.98 -7.01
N TYR A 151 2.71 -14.51 -5.77
CA TYR A 151 2.06 -15.28 -4.72
C TYR A 151 0.57 -15.46 -5.03
N ASN A 152 0.11 -16.69 -5.13
CA ASN A 152 -1.30 -17.03 -5.29
C ASN A 152 -1.83 -17.60 -3.96
N GLY A 153 -2.47 -16.76 -3.16
CA GLY A 153 -3.08 -17.14 -1.88
C GLY A 153 -4.44 -17.78 -2.03
N ILE A 154 -5.09 -17.64 -3.19
CA ILE A 154 -6.46 -18.12 -3.46
C ILE A 154 -6.50 -19.65 -3.43
N ASP A 155 -5.51 -20.32 -4.00
CA ASP A 155 -5.43 -21.79 -4.06
C ASP A 155 -5.20 -22.44 -2.68
N LYS A 156 -4.82 -21.66 -1.67
CA LYS A 156 -4.52 -22.14 -0.31
C LYS A 156 -5.59 -21.80 0.72
N GLY A 157 -6.78 -21.46 0.28
CA GLY A 157 -7.86 -20.94 1.12
C GLY A 157 -7.69 -19.44 1.39
N ILE A 158 -8.80 -18.73 1.40
CA ILE A 158 -8.89 -17.27 1.46
C ILE A 158 -8.08 -16.71 2.64
N ASN A 159 -6.90 -16.18 2.36
CA ASN A 159 -6.05 -15.52 3.32
C ASN A 159 -5.82 -14.06 2.91
N PHE A 160 -6.87 -13.22 3.02
CA PHE A 160 -6.77 -11.76 2.80
C PHE A 160 -5.59 -11.12 3.55
N ILE A 161 -5.21 -11.70 4.67
CA ILE A 161 -4.10 -11.27 5.51
C ILE A 161 -2.76 -11.40 4.77
N ASN A 162 -2.56 -12.49 4.03
CA ASN A 162 -1.33 -12.74 3.31
C ASN A 162 -1.27 -12.01 1.95
N GLN A 163 -2.40 -11.44 1.49
CA GLN A 163 -2.45 -10.64 0.26
C GLN A 163 -2.21 -9.17 0.55
N SER A 164 -1.09 -8.88 1.18
CA SER A 164 -0.61 -7.55 1.52
C SER A 164 0.89 -7.45 1.26
N GLY A 165 1.37 -6.26 0.92
CA GLY A 165 2.76 -6.00 0.56
C GLY A 165 3.30 -4.71 1.17
N ASP A 166 4.57 -4.49 0.96
CA ASP A 166 5.32 -3.32 1.43
C ASP A 166 5.54 -2.30 0.30
N ILE A 167 5.37 -2.73 -0.95
CA ILE A 167 5.47 -1.91 -2.16
C ILE A 167 4.15 -2.04 -2.94
N LYS A 168 3.69 -0.95 -3.53
CA LYS A 168 2.51 -0.90 -4.40
C LYS A 168 2.83 -0.14 -5.67
N LEU A 169 2.31 -0.64 -6.78
CA LEU A 169 2.21 0.05 -8.07
C LEU A 169 0.80 -0.15 -8.60
N ALA A 170 0.13 0.94 -8.96
CA ALA A 170 -1.14 0.89 -9.69
C ALA A 170 -1.14 1.98 -10.77
N LEU A 171 -1.45 1.59 -11.99
CA LEU A 171 -1.52 2.44 -13.16
C LEU A 171 -2.90 2.25 -13.80
N ASN A 172 -3.59 3.33 -14.05
CA ASN A 172 -4.91 3.31 -14.67
C ASN A 172 -4.93 4.29 -15.83
N LEU A 173 -5.42 3.83 -16.96
CA LEU A 173 -5.70 4.62 -18.15
C LEU A 173 -7.17 4.46 -18.47
N GLU A 174 -7.88 5.57 -18.65
CA GLU A 174 -9.30 5.56 -18.95
C GLU A 174 -9.62 6.55 -20.06
N TYR A 175 -10.22 6.07 -21.14
CA TYR A 175 -10.80 6.89 -22.21
C TYR A 175 -12.30 7.02 -21.96
N ARG A 176 -12.78 8.25 -21.82
CA ARG A 176 -14.17 8.58 -21.57
C ARG A 176 -14.75 9.25 -22.82
N ALA A 177 -15.88 8.75 -23.29
CA ALA A 177 -16.58 9.27 -24.45
C ALA A 177 -18.07 9.52 -24.14
N TYR A 178 -18.57 10.69 -24.58
CA TYR A 178 -19.99 10.91 -24.69
C TYR A 178 -20.50 10.20 -25.96
N LEU A 179 -21.46 9.30 -25.80
CA LEU A 179 -21.96 8.51 -26.92
C LEU A 179 -23.17 9.19 -27.58
N PHE A 180 -24.29 9.21 -26.88
CA PHE A 180 -25.49 9.88 -27.36
C PHE A 180 -26.47 10.11 -26.18
N TRP A 181 -27.34 11.10 -26.32
CA TRP A 181 -28.36 11.48 -25.35
C TRP A 181 -27.76 11.76 -23.95
N LYS A 182 -27.90 10.89 -22.98
CA LYS A 182 -27.36 10.97 -21.63
C LYS A 182 -26.37 9.84 -21.31
N ILE A 183 -25.93 9.10 -22.33
CA ILE A 183 -25.07 7.92 -22.17
C ILE A 183 -23.62 8.33 -22.38
N ASN A 184 -22.81 8.04 -21.39
CA ASN A 184 -21.34 8.12 -21.44
C ASN A 184 -20.76 6.72 -21.39
N GLY A 185 -19.77 6.45 -22.22
CA GLY A 185 -18.99 5.23 -22.20
C GLY A 185 -17.59 5.47 -21.65
N ALA A 186 -16.99 4.45 -21.08
CA ALA A 186 -15.58 4.48 -20.70
C ALA A 186 -14.90 3.15 -21.07
N PHE A 187 -13.75 3.25 -21.68
CA PHE A 187 -12.82 2.14 -21.89
C PHE A 187 -11.61 2.37 -21.00
N PHE A 188 -11.18 1.33 -20.29
CA PHE A 188 -10.08 1.45 -19.35
C PHE A 188 -9.09 0.28 -19.45
N ILE A 189 -7.84 0.57 -19.11
CA ILE A 189 -6.75 -0.39 -18.94
C ILE A 189 -6.15 -0.11 -17.58
N ASP A 190 -6.10 -1.11 -16.75
CA ASP A 190 -5.48 -1.05 -15.43
C ASP A 190 -4.30 -2.01 -15.38
N ALA A 191 -3.22 -1.59 -14.73
CA ALA A 191 -2.06 -2.41 -14.50
C ALA A 191 -1.50 -2.15 -13.09
N GLY A 192 -1.05 -3.20 -12.41
CA GLY A 192 -0.47 -3.02 -11.10
C GLY A 192 -0.22 -4.31 -10.36
N ASN A 193 0.42 -4.19 -9.22
CA ASN A 193 0.62 -5.25 -8.24
C ASN A 193 1.14 -4.66 -6.92
N ILE A 194 1.29 -5.51 -5.93
CA ILE A 194 2.00 -5.25 -4.69
C ILE A 194 3.15 -6.23 -4.54
N TRP A 195 4.16 -5.88 -3.74
CA TRP A 195 5.29 -6.75 -3.46
C TRP A 195 5.73 -6.57 -2.01
N THR A 196 6.45 -7.56 -1.49
CA THR A 196 7.15 -7.47 -0.21
C THR A 196 8.61 -7.05 -0.44
N ILE A 197 9.17 -6.26 0.48
CA ILE A 197 10.59 -5.90 0.45
C ILE A 197 11.44 -7.07 0.92
N ARG A 198 10.93 -7.85 1.88
CA ARG A 198 11.62 -9.00 2.45
C ARG A 198 10.98 -10.30 2.01
N LYS A 199 11.77 -11.36 1.95
CA LYS A 199 11.27 -12.70 1.67
C LYS A 199 10.58 -13.28 2.90
N TYR A 200 9.29 -13.57 2.78
CA TYR A 200 8.51 -14.24 3.81
C TYR A 200 8.18 -15.67 3.37
N LYS A 201 8.30 -16.65 4.29
CA LYS A 201 7.96 -18.05 4.03
C LYS A 201 6.50 -18.21 3.62
N ASP A 202 5.63 -17.39 4.20
CA ASP A 202 4.17 -17.42 3.99
C ASP A 202 3.74 -16.78 2.68
N GLN A 203 4.63 -16.03 2.00
CA GLN A 203 4.38 -15.30 0.76
C GLN A 203 5.44 -15.62 -0.28
N SER A 204 5.62 -16.91 -0.57
CA SER A 204 6.60 -17.37 -1.58
C SER A 204 6.31 -16.74 -2.95
N GLY A 205 7.31 -16.07 -3.55
CA GLY A 205 7.15 -15.34 -4.82
C GLY A 205 6.65 -13.90 -4.67
N GLY A 206 6.39 -13.43 -3.43
CA GLY A 206 5.93 -12.07 -3.15
C GLY A 206 7.02 -11.00 -3.14
N GLU A 207 8.29 -11.39 -3.11
CA GLU A 207 9.43 -10.47 -3.01
C GLU A 207 9.63 -9.65 -4.29
N PHE A 208 9.86 -8.35 -4.13
CA PHE A 208 10.18 -7.46 -5.25
C PHE A 208 11.56 -7.76 -5.83
N LYS A 209 11.63 -7.94 -7.15
CA LYS A 209 12.86 -8.15 -7.91
C LYS A 209 12.82 -7.33 -9.17
N LEU A 210 13.83 -6.46 -9.37
CA LEU A 210 13.93 -5.57 -10.53
C LEU A 210 13.94 -6.30 -11.88
N ASP A 211 14.47 -7.52 -11.91
CA ASP A 211 14.54 -8.37 -13.12
C ASP A 211 13.22 -9.08 -13.44
N LYS A 212 12.26 -9.13 -12.50
CA LYS A 212 11.05 -9.95 -12.61
C LYS A 212 9.74 -9.20 -12.37
N PHE A 213 9.78 -7.99 -11.78
CA PHE A 213 8.56 -7.29 -11.36
C PHE A 213 7.59 -7.04 -12.53
N TYR A 214 8.12 -6.72 -13.73
CA TYR A 214 7.29 -6.45 -14.92
C TYR A 214 6.51 -7.69 -15.43
N LYS A 215 6.99 -8.91 -15.11
CA LYS A 215 6.27 -10.18 -15.41
C LYS A 215 5.17 -10.49 -14.39
N GLN A 216 5.14 -9.75 -13.30
CA GLN A 216 4.19 -9.94 -12.19
C GLN A 216 3.10 -8.86 -12.19
N ILE A 217 3.17 -7.88 -13.08
CA ILE A 217 2.13 -6.87 -13.27
C ILE A 217 0.93 -7.54 -13.93
N ALA A 218 -0.26 -7.35 -13.31
CA ALA A 218 -1.54 -7.81 -13.81
C ALA A 218 -2.27 -6.68 -14.52
#